data_2be12fb0157cb59f0781a5bef44b0f1c
#
_entry.id   2be12fb0157cb59f0781a5bef44b0f1c
#
_cell.length_a   1.000
_cell.length_b   1.000
_cell.length_c   1.000
_cell.angle_alpha   90.00
_cell.angle_beta   90.00
_cell.angle_gamma   90.00
#
_symmetry.space_group_name_H-M   'P 1'
#
loop_
_entity.id
_entity.type
_entity.pdbx_description
1 polymer ?
#
loop_
_entity_poly.entity_id
_entity_poly.type
_entity_poly.pdbx_seq_one_letter_code
_entity_poly.pdbx_strand_id
1 'polypeptide(L)'
;MNKPFSEIRKIDPTKSQFLADGTLNDNNRIEIGPTRLAFNEWEDANLELPNLIKMREYRHKRLTDHIVSRNLGGLLMFDPLNIRYATDTTNMQLW
;
A
#
# COMPACT_ATOMS: atom_id res chain seq x y z
N MET A 1 -17.38 -23.65 5.31
CA MET A 1 -18.35 -23.61 6.41
C MET A 1 -18.59 -22.16 6.82
N ASN A 2 -19.83 -21.69 6.76
CA ASN A 2 -20.14 -20.32 7.11
C ASN A 2 -20.14 -20.15 8.63
N LYS A 3 -19.40 -19.16 9.13
CA LYS A 3 -19.42 -18.79 10.55
C LYS A 3 -20.70 -18.02 10.88
N PRO A 4 -21.27 -18.20 12.09
CA PRO A 4 -22.34 -17.33 12.55
C PRO A 4 -21.96 -15.85 12.45
N PHE A 5 -22.92 -14.98 12.21
CA PHE A 5 -22.65 -13.53 12.11
C PHE A 5 -21.94 -12.97 13.36
N SER A 6 -22.20 -13.53 14.54
CA SER A 6 -21.54 -13.16 15.78
C SER A 6 -20.02 -13.47 15.81
N GLU A 7 -19.59 -14.41 14.96
CA GLU A 7 -18.17 -14.79 14.84
C GLU A 7 -17.49 -14.08 13.66
N ILE A 8 -18.24 -13.32 12.87
CA ILE A 8 -17.67 -12.52 11.80
C ILE A 8 -16.82 -11.41 12.43
N ARG A 9 -15.65 -11.24 11.87
CA ARG A 9 -14.69 -10.21 12.30
C ARG A 9 -15.37 -8.84 12.37
N LYS A 10 -15.29 -8.20 13.51
CA LYS A 10 -15.75 -6.83 13.72
C LYS A 10 -14.60 -5.85 13.60
N ILE A 11 -14.90 -4.65 13.17
CA ILE A 11 -13.94 -3.56 13.18
C ILE A 11 -13.68 -3.15 14.63
N ASP A 12 -12.41 -3.16 15.02
CA ASP A 12 -11.98 -2.66 16.32
C ASP A 12 -11.18 -1.35 16.09
N PRO A 13 -11.74 -0.21 16.41
CA PRO A 13 -11.10 1.08 16.17
C PRO A 13 -9.87 1.31 17.06
N THR A 14 -9.73 0.52 18.13
CA THR A 14 -8.56 0.62 19.03
C THR A 14 -7.40 -0.22 18.60
N LYS A 15 -7.58 -1.11 17.61
CA LYS A 15 -6.56 -2.03 17.16
C LYS A 15 -5.49 -1.30 16.36
N SER A 16 -4.26 -1.37 16.86
CA SER A 16 -3.11 -0.84 16.15
C SER A 16 -2.79 -1.65 14.89
N GLN A 17 -2.25 -0.97 13.87
CA GLN A 17 -1.64 -1.63 12.72
C GLN A 17 -0.28 -2.27 13.07
N PHE A 18 0.26 -1.94 14.22
CA PHE A 18 1.51 -2.52 14.72
C PHE A 18 1.23 -3.50 15.86
N LEU A 19 2.03 -4.55 15.91
CA LEU A 19 2.11 -5.43 17.07
C LEU A 19 2.84 -4.75 18.22
N ALA A 20 2.78 -5.34 19.43
CA ALA A 20 3.42 -4.78 20.62
C ALA A 20 4.95 -4.64 20.48
N ASP A 21 5.58 -5.42 19.60
CA ASP A 21 7.02 -5.37 19.32
C ASP A 21 7.38 -4.31 18.26
N GLY A 22 6.41 -3.53 17.77
CA GLY A 22 6.59 -2.50 16.76
C GLY A 22 6.58 -3.00 15.31
N THR A 23 6.39 -4.28 15.07
CA THR A 23 6.25 -4.83 13.72
C THR A 23 4.82 -4.66 13.19
N LEU A 24 4.68 -4.67 11.85
CA LEU A 24 3.38 -4.59 11.21
C LEU A 24 2.53 -5.83 11.52
N ASN A 25 1.25 -5.59 11.78
CA ASN A 25 0.29 -6.65 11.93
C ASN A 25 -0.19 -7.13 10.55
N ASP A 26 0.32 -8.25 10.09
CA ASP A 26 0.02 -8.84 8.78
C ASP A 26 -1.39 -9.42 8.67
N ASN A 27 -2.19 -9.28 9.68
CA ASN A 27 -3.47 -9.96 9.80
C ASN A 27 -4.54 -9.37 8.85
N ASN A 28 -4.56 -9.84 7.61
CA ASN A 28 -5.58 -9.54 6.59
C ASN A 28 -5.79 -8.05 6.30
N ARG A 29 -4.73 -7.27 6.25
CA ARG A 29 -4.80 -5.84 5.96
C ARG A 29 -4.23 -5.53 4.59
N ILE A 30 -5.09 -5.48 3.59
CA ILE A 30 -4.69 -5.16 2.22
C ILE A 30 -4.27 -3.69 2.04
N GLU A 31 -4.67 -2.82 2.95
CA GLU A 31 -4.37 -1.39 2.89
C GLU A 31 -2.92 -1.05 3.26
N ILE A 32 -2.22 -1.97 3.90
CA ILE A 32 -0.84 -1.73 4.36
C ILE A 32 0.18 -1.90 3.23
N GLY A 33 -0.20 -2.62 2.18
CA GLY A 33 0.72 -2.99 1.11
C GLY A 33 1.57 -4.21 1.48
N PRO A 34 2.70 -4.44 0.82
CA PRO A 34 3.55 -5.61 1.07
C PRO A 34 4.05 -5.63 2.51
N THR A 35 3.78 -6.73 3.20
CA THR A 35 4.18 -6.98 4.58
C THR A 35 5.40 -7.88 4.62
N ARG A 36 5.93 -8.13 5.83
CA ARG A 36 7.02 -9.08 6.01
C ARG A 36 6.65 -10.47 5.51
N LEU A 37 5.40 -10.89 5.70
CA LEU A 37 4.92 -12.18 5.20
C LEU A 37 5.08 -12.29 3.68
N ALA A 38 4.66 -11.26 2.94
CA ALA A 38 4.80 -11.23 1.49
C ALA A 38 6.27 -11.29 1.05
N PHE A 39 7.16 -10.56 1.71
CA PHE A 39 8.59 -10.62 1.42
C PHE A 39 9.20 -11.99 1.71
N ASN A 40 8.81 -12.64 2.80
CA ASN A 40 9.26 -13.99 3.12
C ASN A 40 8.80 -14.99 2.04
N GLU A 41 7.57 -14.89 1.58
CA GLU A 41 7.05 -15.74 0.50
C GLU A 41 7.83 -15.56 -0.80
N TRP A 42 8.25 -14.33 -1.12
CA TRP A 42 9.09 -14.04 -2.28
C TRP A 42 10.48 -14.68 -2.15
N GLU A 43 11.09 -14.57 -0.97
CA GLU A 43 12.39 -15.20 -0.69
C GLU A 43 12.31 -16.73 -0.77
N ASP A 44 11.28 -17.33 -0.20
CA ASP A 44 11.04 -18.77 -0.23
C ASP A 44 10.84 -19.29 -1.66
N ALA A 45 10.25 -18.47 -2.52
CA ALA A 45 10.08 -18.76 -3.94
C ALA A 45 11.32 -18.45 -4.79
N ASN A 46 12.43 -18.00 -4.19
CA ASN A 46 13.66 -17.55 -4.87
C ASN A 46 13.41 -16.45 -5.90
N LEU A 47 12.47 -15.56 -5.62
CA LEU A 47 12.20 -14.40 -6.45
C LEU A 47 12.99 -13.19 -5.97
N GLU A 48 13.45 -12.37 -6.90
CA GLU A 48 14.12 -11.12 -6.57
C GLU A 48 13.11 -10.14 -5.96
N LEU A 49 13.45 -9.60 -4.80
CA LEU A 49 12.61 -8.61 -4.14
C LEU A 49 12.62 -7.28 -4.90
N PRO A 50 11.46 -6.67 -5.17
CA PRO A 50 11.42 -5.36 -5.80
C PRO A 50 12.02 -4.29 -4.88
N ASN A 51 12.82 -3.38 -5.46
CA ASN A 51 13.31 -2.23 -4.71
C ASN A 51 12.23 -1.14 -4.68
N LEU A 52 11.39 -1.18 -3.67
CA LEU A 52 10.26 -0.27 -3.54
C LEU A 52 10.68 1.19 -3.37
N ILE A 53 11.82 1.44 -2.70
CA ILE A 53 12.33 2.79 -2.50
C ILE A 53 12.70 3.42 -3.85
N LYS A 54 13.49 2.72 -4.65
CA LYS A 54 13.88 3.20 -5.99
C LYS A 54 12.67 3.37 -6.91
N MET A 55 11.71 2.47 -6.82
CA MET A 55 10.47 2.56 -7.59
C MET A 55 9.69 3.83 -7.25
N ARG A 56 9.55 4.13 -5.96
CA ARG A 56 8.84 5.32 -5.48
C ARG A 56 9.56 6.60 -5.87
N GLU A 57 10.87 6.64 -5.71
CA GLU A 57 11.71 7.77 -6.11
C GLU A 57 11.60 8.05 -7.61
N TYR A 58 11.64 7.01 -8.44
CA TYR A 58 11.50 7.11 -9.88
C TYR A 58 10.13 7.69 -10.27
N ARG A 59 9.05 7.16 -9.69
CA ARG A 59 7.69 7.62 -9.95
C ARG A 59 7.47 9.05 -9.52
N HIS A 60 7.94 9.41 -8.34
CA HIS A 60 7.85 10.77 -7.81
C HIS A 60 8.63 11.76 -8.67
N LYS A 61 9.86 11.42 -9.02
CA LYS A 61 10.68 12.27 -9.89
C LYS A 61 10.03 12.47 -11.25
N ARG A 62 9.54 11.41 -11.87
CA ARG A 62 8.87 11.48 -13.17
C ARG A 62 7.66 12.43 -13.14
N LEU A 63 6.85 12.31 -12.11
CA LEU A 63 5.68 13.15 -11.91
C LEU A 63 6.08 14.62 -11.70
N THR A 64 7.05 14.86 -10.85
CA THR A 64 7.59 16.20 -10.57
C THR A 64 8.17 16.84 -11.82
N ASP A 65 8.93 16.09 -12.61
CA ASP A 65 9.50 16.59 -13.87
C ASP A 65 8.40 17.03 -14.86
N HIS A 66 7.30 16.29 -14.93
CA HIS A 66 6.14 16.66 -15.75
C HIS A 66 5.43 17.92 -15.25
N ILE A 67 5.26 18.04 -13.94
CA ILE A 67 4.68 19.24 -13.33
C ILE A 67 5.51 20.48 -13.67
N VAL A 68 6.81 20.39 -13.47
CA VAL A 68 7.74 21.50 -13.75
C VAL A 68 7.79 21.83 -15.22
N SER A 69 7.95 20.83 -16.10
CA SER A 69 8.06 21.06 -17.54
C SER A 69 6.81 21.68 -18.17
N ARG A 70 5.66 21.46 -17.57
CA ARG A 70 4.37 22.01 -18.03
C ARG A 70 3.96 23.27 -17.27
N ASN A 71 4.80 23.77 -16.40
CA ASN A 71 4.56 24.96 -15.59
C ASN A 71 3.24 24.87 -14.78
N LEU A 72 3.01 23.70 -14.16
CA LEU A 72 1.84 23.48 -13.31
C LEU A 72 2.18 23.75 -11.84
N GLY A 73 1.21 24.28 -11.08
CA GLY A 73 1.35 24.47 -9.64
C GLY A 73 1.15 23.20 -8.83
N GLY A 74 0.55 22.17 -9.42
CA GLY A 74 0.25 20.89 -8.78
C GLY A 74 -0.66 20.04 -9.64
N LEU A 75 -1.02 18.86 -9.13
CA LEU A 75 -1.95 17.93 -9.77
C LEU A 75 -3.05 17.55 -8.80
N LEU A 76 -4.28 17.50 -9.30
CA LEU A 76 -5.42 16.94 -8.59
C LEU A 76 -5.81 15.64 -9.27
N MET A 77 -5.75 14.53 -8.54
CA MET A 77 -5.96 13.20 -9.10
C MET A 77 -7.21 12.55 -8.52
N PHE A 78 -8.01 11.94 -9.39
CA PHE A 78 -9.23 11.22 -9.04
C PHE A 78 -9.16 9.72 -9.34
N ASP A 79 -8.35 9.33 -10.32
CA ASP A 79 -8.19 7.92 -10.68
C ASP A 79 -7.35 7.20 -9.63
N PRO A 80 -7.88 6.13 -8.98
CA PRO A 80 -7.14 5.36 -7.98
C PRO A 80 -5.79 4.83 -8.46
N LEU A 81 -5.67 4.43 -9.72
CA LEU A 81 -4.42 3.92 -10.27
C LEU A 81 -3.37 5.03 -10.38
N ASN A 82 -3.75 6.22 -10.79
CA ASN A 82 -2.87 7.38 -10.85
C ASN A 82 -2.47 7.85 -9.44
N ILE A 83 -3.41 7.84 -8.50
CA ILE A 83 -3.12 8.17 -7.10
C ILE A 83 -2.12 7.17 -6.53
N ARG A 84 -2.30 5.88 -6.78
CA ARG A 84 -1.37 4.84 -6.35
C ARG A 84 0.01 5.00 -6.99
N TYR A 85 0.06 5.35 -8.26
CA TYR A 85 1.34 5.62 -8.93
C TYR A 85 2.11 6.74 -8.23
N ALA A 86 1.44 7.84 -7.91
CA ALA A 86 2.05 9.03 -7.33
C ALA A 86 2.44 8.86 -5.85
N THR A 87 1.62 8.18 -5.07
CA THR A 87 1.73 8.14 -3.60
C THR A 87 2.00 6.77 -3.02
N ASP A 88 1.93 5.72 -3.84
CA ASP A 88 2.03 4.31 -3.44
C ASP A 88 1.00 3.91 -2.37
N THR A 89 -0.12 4.62 -2.30
CA THR A 89 -1.23 4.23 -1.41
C THR A 89 -1.91 2.97 -1.92
N THR A 90 -2.30 2.10 -1.00
CA THR A 90 -3.08 0.89 -1.29
C THR A 90 -4.57 1.09 -1.08
N ASN A 91 -4.97 2.30 -0.71
CA ASN A 91 -6.38 2.63 -0.55
C ASN A 91 -7.04 2.81 -1.92
N MET A 92 -7.74 1.77 -2.36
CA MET A 92 -8.40 1.67 -3.65
C MET A 92 -9.91 1.67 -3.43
N GLN A 93 -10.48 2.79 -2.99
CA GLN A 93 -11.92 2.91 -2.91
C GLN A 93 -12.49 3.24 -4.29
N LEU A 94 -13.23 2.28 -4.84
CA LEU A 94 -14.03 2.45 -6.04
C LEU A 94 -15.47 2.68 -5.62
N TRP A 95 -16.06 3.78 -6.07
CA TRP A 95 -17.46 4.10 -5.83
C TRP A 95 -18.30 3.71 -7.04
#